data_d1d7e6d4702f90aa3c0a776f03183657
#
_entry.id   d1d7e6d4702f90aa3c0a776f03183657
#
_cell.length_a   1.000
_cell.length_b   1.000
_cell.length_c   1.000
_cell.angle_alpha   90.00
_cell.angle_beta   90.00
_cell.angle_gamma   90.00
#
_symmetry.space_group_name_H-M   'P 1'
#
loop_
_entity.id
_entity.type
_entity.pdbx_description
1 polymer ?
#
loop_
_entity_poly.entity_id
_entity_poly.type
_entity_poly.pdbx_seq_one_letter_code
_entity_poly.pdbx_strand_id
1 'polypeptide(L)'
;MMRSTSSALPAWLARWLAGCLLLALLAGDTARAAAVPLLLQDGTPIHDVWPVVAVLADPSRTLSVQDAMAQASRFEPHAGTRGTLGVRKDAVWLRIPVMAAPTSDGIWVLDIDYPVLNRVEVYLTTGGYVTQQATLGNLQAFSQRPLRSRSHALALQMQPGRHYDLLLRVETRGAMVLPITLSKPTAWHKTAIDKQMLQGIQTGLALCLLIYSLAQWINLREALFIQYALLITGSLLFSMHLFGLGTQYLWQEYPWFEVHAAGLAALTAT
;
A
#
# COMPACT_ATOMS: atom_id res chain seq x y z
N MET A 1 73.10 31.60 4.44
CA MET A 1 72.53 32.07 3.18
C MET A 1 71.72 30.89 2.61
N MET A 2 70.44 30.77 2.97
CA MET A 2 69.56 29.67 2.54
C MET A 2 68.68 30.20 1.42
N ARG A 3 68.85 29.66 0.22
CA ARG A 3 67.94 29.93 -0.92
C ARG A 3 66.68 29.09 -0.79
N SER A 4 65.55 29.74 -0.60
CA SER A 4 64.25 29.10 -0.71
C SER A 4 63.90 28.89 -2.19
N THR A 5 63.84 27.64 -2.64
CA THR A 5 63.31 27.28 -3.93
C THR A 5 61.79 27.13 -3.85
N SER A 6 61.07 28.15 -4.27
CA SER A 6 59.61 28.04 -4.46
C SER A 6 59.36 27.26 -5.73
N SER A 7 58.95 26.00 -5.63
CA SER A 7 58.52 25.17 -6.75
C SER A 7 57.09 25.61 -7.17
N ALA A 8 57.00 26.52 -8.14
CA ALA A 8 55.74 26.83 -8.79
C ALA A 8 55.26 25.64 -9.62
N LEU A 9 54.03 25.21 -9.42
CA LEU A 9 53.39 24.16 -10.25
C LEU A 9 53.40 24.55 -11.71
N PRO A 10 53.74 23.62 -12.63
CA PRO A 10 53.81 23.92 -14.07
C PRO A 10 52.40 24.32 -14.58
N ALA A 11 52.38 25.34 -15.43
CA ALA A 11 51.11 25.99 -15.90
C ALA A 11 50.11 25.03 -16.58
N TRP A 12 50.58 23.92 -17.14
CA TRP A 12 49.70 22.90 -17.72
C TRP A 12 48.94 22.11 -16.65
N LEU A 13 49.55 21.82 -15.48
CA LEU A 13 48.90 21.14 -14.34
C LEU A 13 47.81 22.05 -13.70
N ALA A 14 48.08 23.35 -13.60
CA ALA A 14 47.11 24.33 -13.11
C ALA A 14 45.88 24.41 -14.04
N ARG A 15 46.08 24.35 -15.36
CA ARG A 15 45.02 24.33 -16.36
C ARG A 15 44.18 23.04 -16.29
N TRP A 16 44.84 21.88 -16.11
CA TRP A 16 44.15 20.59 -15.91
C TRP A 16 43.32 20.55 -14.62
N LEU A 17 43.89 21.03 -13.52
CA LEU A 17 43.16 21.13 -12.24
C LEU A 17 42.00 22.10 -12.33
N ALA A 18 42.13 23.25 -12.97
CA ALA A 18 41.05 24.19 -13.20
C ALA A 18 39.95 23.59 -14.08
N GLY A 19 40.31 22.81 -15.12
CA GLY A 19 39.36 22.10 -15.98
C GLY A 19 38.59 21.01 -15.23
N CYS A 20 39.28 20.21 -14.39
CA CYS A 20 38.62 19.21 -13.52
C CYS A 20 37.72 19.84 -12.45
N LEU A 21 38.14 20.98 -11.89
CA LEU A 21 37.32 21.73 -10.91
C LEU A 21 36.08 22.31 -11.58
N LEU A 22 36.17 22.83 -12.81
CA LEU A 22 35.03 23.34 -13.58
C LEU A 22 34.07 22.21 -13.97
N LEU A 23 34.59 21.03 -14.37
CA LEU A 23 33.81 19.83 -14.64
C LEU A 23 33.13 19.30 -13.36
N ALA A 24 33.77 19.35 -12.21
CA ALA A 24 33.20 18.96 -10.93
C ALA A 24 32.10 19.95 -10.48
N LEU A 25 32.26 21.25 -10.78
CA LEU A 25 31.22 22.24 -10.52
C LEU A 25 30.01 22.14 -11.46
N LEU A 26 30.22 21.62 -12.69
CA LEU A 26 29.14 21.34 -13.65
C LEU A 26 28.45 19.98 -13.37
N ALA A 27 29.10 19.07 -12.64
CA ALA A 27 28.52 17.81 -12.19
C ALA A 27 27.71 17.95 -10.87
N GLY A 28 27.77 19.11 -10.22
CA GLY A 28 27.00 19.43 -9.05
C GLY A 28 25.60 19.91 -9.41
N ASP A 29 24.60 19.25 -8.90
CA ASP A 29 23.17 19.42 -9.02
C ASP A 29 22.54 18.72 -10.26
N THR A 30 22.50 17.41 -10.24
CA THR A 30 21.27 16.76 -10.70
C THR A 30 20.16 17.21 -9.74
N ALA A 31 19.58 18.37 -10.02
CA ALA A 31 18.35 18.81 -9.38
C ALA A 31 17.37 17.64 -9.55
N ARG A 32 17.16 16.88 -8.48
CA ARG A 32 16.20 15.77 -8.46
C ARG A 32 14.87 16.41 -8.77
N ALA A 33 14.39 16.27 -10.00
CA ALA A 33 13.17 16.88 -10.47
C ALA A 33 12.10 16.59 -9.42
N ALA A 34 11.50 17.66 -8.89
CA ALA A 34 10.40 17.52 -7.95
C ALA A 34 9.38 16.59 -8.61
N ALA A 35 9.03 15.48 -7.94
CA ALA A 35 8.11 14.51 -8.51
C ALA A 35 6.83 15.25 -8.91
N VAL A 36 6.45 15.14 -10.18
CA VAL A 36 5.22 15.78 -10.69
C VAL A 36 4.05 15.14 -9.93
N PRO A 37 3.23 15.93 -9.24
CA PRO A 37 2.12 15.38 -8.48
C PRO A 37 1.09 14.73 -9.40
N LEU A 38 0.46 13.66 -8.92
CA LEU A 38 -0.68 13.05 -9.58
C LEU A 38 -1.85 14.05 -9.56
N LEU A 39 -2.25 14.52 -10.74
CA LEU A 39 -3.38 15.43 -10.88
C LEU A 39 -4.68 14.62 -10.85
N LEU A 40 -5.49 14.84 -9.80
CA LEU A 40 -6.77 14.17 -9.62
C LEU A 40 -7.89 15.01 -10.27
N GLN A 41 -8.43 14.50 -11.36
CA GLN A 41 -9.51 15.14 -12.13
C GLN A 41 -10.81 14.36 -11.97
N ASP A 42 -11.92 15.03 -11.71
CA ASP A 42 -13.24 14.41 -11.54
C ASP A 42 -13.71 13.66 -12.79
N GLY A 43 -13.24 14.09 -13.98
CA GLY A 43 -13.50 13.40 -15.25
C GLY A 43 -12.81 12.03 -15.39
N THR A 44 -11.77 11.76 -14.57
CA THR A 44 -11.12 10.45 -14.47
C THR A 44 -11.38 9.90 -13.07
N PRO A 45 -12.44 9.11 -12.88
CA PRO A 45 -12.94 8.82 -11.53
C PRO A 45 -12.07 7.82 -10.74
N ILE A 46 -11.09 7.18 -11.37
CA ILE A 46 -10.15 6.23 -10.72
C ILE A 46 -8.74 6.50 -11.23
N HIS A 47 -7.81 6.70 -10.30
CA HIS A 47 -6.39 6.89 -10.59
C HIS A 47 -5.56 5.80 -9.91
N ASP A 48 -4.68 5.16 -10.69
CA ASP A 48 -3.57 4.35 -10.17
C ASP A 48 -2.46 5.30 -9.70
N VAL A 49 -2.02 5.13 -8.45
CA VAL A 49 -1.01 6.02 -7.87
C VAL A 49 0.43 5.58 -8.14
N TRP A 50 0.64 4.32 -8.54
CA TRP A 50 1.99 3.73 -8.66
C TRP A 50 2.94 4.48 -9.60
N PRO A 51 2.51 5.16 -10.66
CA PRO A 51 3.41 5.96 -11.50
C PRO A 51 4.17 7.06 -10.75
N VAL A 52 3.65 7.54 -9.62
CA VAL A 52 4.24 8.64 -8.84
C VAL A 52 4.68 8.22 -7.43
N VAL A 53 4.57 6.93 -7.08
CA VAL A 53 4.97 6.41 -5.77
C VAL A 53 6.48 6.44 -5.63
N ALA A 54 6.94 7.02 -4.54
CA ALA A 54 8.31 6.90 -4.06
C ALA A 54 8.34 6.18 -2.70
N VAL A 55 9.38 5.40 -2.46
CA VAL A 55 9.49 4.47 -1.34
C VAL A 55 10.70 4.79 -0.49
N LEU A 56 10.54 4.72 0.84
CA LEU A 56 11.62 4.80 1.82
C LEU A 56 11.53 3.60 2.75
N ALA A 57 12.58 2.79 2.82
CA ALA A 57 12.66 1.68 3.77
C ALA A 57 12.98 2.19 5.18
N ASP A 58 12.31 1.65 6.19
CA ASP A 58 12.56 1.89 7.61
C ASP A 58 12.87 0.57 8.33
N PRO A 59 14.14 0.11 8.29
CA PRO A 59 14.55 -1.11 8.97
C PRO A 59 14.40 -1.06 10.48
N SER A 60 14.48 0.14 11.06
CA SER A 60 14.32 0.37 12.50
C SER A 60 12.87 0.26 12.96
N ARG A 61 11.91 0.50 12.07
CA ARG A 61 10.48 0.63 12.33
C ARG A 61 10.12 1.74 13.32
N THR A 62 11.01 2.73 13.48
CA THR A 62 10.88 3.78 14.47
C THR A 62 10.66 5.15 13.87
N LEU A 63 10.77 5.29 12.53
CA LEU A 63 10.56 6.59 11.89
C LEU A 63 9.12 7.07 12.14
N SER A 64 9.02 8.30 12.64
CA SER A 64 7.76 9.02 12.73
C SER A 64 7.40 9.68 11.40
N VAL A 65 6.17 10.18 11.26
CA VAL A 65 5.75 10.93 10.07
C VAL A 65 6.60 12.20 9.90
N GLN A 66 7.03 12.85 10.98
CA GLN A 66 7.91 14.02 10.96
C GLN A 66 9.28 13.65 10.40
N ASP A 67 9.85 12.51 10.84
CA ASP A 67 11.13 12.01 10.33
C ASP A 67 11.03 11.64 8.83
N ALA A 68 9.93 11.04 8.41
CA ALA A 68 9.69 10.71 7.01
C ALA A 68 9.58 11.98 6.15
N MET A 69 8.86 13.00 6.62
CA MET A 69 8.78 14.30 5.94
C MET A 69 10.14 15.00 5.85
N ALA A 70 10.93 15.00 6.94
CA ALA A 70 12.28 15.57 6.95
C ALA A 70 13.23 14.85 5.98
N GLN A 71 12.99 13.56 5.71
CA GLN A 71 13.77 12.73 4.80
C GLN A 71 13.16 12.64 3.39
N ALA A 72 12.36 13.63 2.97
CA ALA A 72 11.66 13.62 1.67
C ALA A 72 12.59 13.38 0.46
N SER A 73 13.84 13.79 0.53
CA SER A 73 14.87 13.57 -0.50
C SER A 73 15.38 12.12 -0.59
N ARG A 74 15.16 11.30 0.44
CA ARG A 74 15.58 9.89 0.49
C ARG A 74 14.55 8.93 -0.09
N PHE A 75 13.35 9.40 -0.39
CA PHE A 75 12.37 8.58 -1.09
C PHE A 75 12.83 8.32 -2.52
N GLU A 76 12.83 7.07 -2.93
CA GLU A 76 13.24 6.64 -4.25
C GLU A 76 12.05 6.14 -5.06
N PRO A 77 11.96 6.49 -6.37
CA PRO A 77 10.94 5.92 -7.23
C PRO A 77 11.01 4.40 -7.20
N HIS A 78 9.85 3.74 -7.12
CA HIS A 78 9.83 2.28 -7.12
C HIS A 78 10.14 1.74 -8.52
N ALA A 79 11.25 1.00 -8.65
CA ALA A 79 11.71 0.43 -9.93
C ALA A 79 11.17 -0.98 -10.21
N GLY A 80 10.45 -1.60 -9.26
CA GLY A 80 9.95 -2.98 -9.34
C GLY A 80 8.55 -3.11 -9.95
N THR A 81 7.96 -4.30 -9.77
CA THR A 81 6.59 -4.58 -10.18
C THR A 81 5.61 -3.67 -9.42
N ARG A 82 4.76 -2.97 -10.16
CA ARG A 82 3.75 -2.09 -9.57
C ARG A 82 2.87 -2.84 -8.58
N GLY A 83 2.59 -2.21 -7.46
CA GLY A 83 1.68 -2.77 -6.46
C GLY A 83 2.29 -3.85 -5.57
N THR A 84 3.59 -4.18 -5.66
CA THR A 84 4.16 -5.18 -4.76
C THR A 84 5.59 -4.84 -4.34
N LEU A 85 5.86 -5.00 -3.04
CA LEU A 85 7.17 -4.80 -2.43
C LEU A 85 7.76 -6.12 -1.90
N GLY A 86 7.08 -7.25 -2.15
CA GLY A 86 7.50 -8.59 -1.70
C GLY A 86 7.31 -8.83 -0.21
N VAL A 87 8.00 -9.86 0.32
CA VAL A 87 8.01 -10.16 1.75
C VAL A 87 9.13 -9.39 2.41
N ARG A 88 8.78 -8.56 3.40
CA ARG A 88 9.73 -7.67 4.10
C ARG A 88 9.56 -7.79 5.61
N LYS A 89 10.65 -7.48 6.34
CA LYS A 89 10.64 -7.42 7.80
C LYS A 89 10.65 -5.99 8.34
N ASP A 90 11.01 -5.03 7.50
CA ASP A 90 11.05 -3.60 7.79
C ASP A 90 9.68 -2.94 7.61
N ALA A 91 9.49 -1.77 8.20
CA ALA A 91 8.42 -0.87 7.82
C ALA A 91 8.81 -0.15 6.51
N VAL A 92 7.80 0.18 5.71
CA VAL A 92 8.01 0.91 4.46
C VAL A 92 7.14 2.16 4.44
N TRP A 93 7.78 3.28 4.14
CA TRP A 93 7.09 4.51 3.86
C TRP A 93 6.92 4.71 2.36
N LEU A 94 5.69 5.02 1.95
CA LEU A 94 5.38 5.44 0.59
C LEU A 94 5.01 6.91 0.60
N ARG A 95 5.52 7.66 -0.38
CA ARG A 95 5.16 9.05 -0.63
C ARG A 95 4.48 9.15 -1.97
N ILE A 96 3.30 9.73 -1.99
CA ILE A 96 2.46 9.89 -3.18
C ILE A 96 2.12 11.38 -3.27
N PRO A 97 2.82 12.15 -4.11
CA PRO A 97 2.48 13.55 -4.34
C PRO A 97 1.19 13.64 -5.14
N VAL A 98 0.18 14.35 -4.62
CA VAL A 98 -1.13 14.49 -5.24
C VAL A 98 -1.61 15.93 -5.23
N MET A 99 -2.44 16.27 -6.21
CA MET A 99 -3.12 17.58 -6.28
C MET A 99 -4.52 17.38 -6.86
N ALA A 100 -5.55 17.80 -6.15
CA ALA A 100 -6.88 17.89 -6.71
C ALA A 100 -6.94 19.02 -7.75
N ALA A 101 -7.50 18.76 -8.92
CA ALA A 101 -7.66 19.79 -9.95
C ALA A 101 -8.44 21.00 -9.40
N PRO A 102 -8.18 22.22 -9.88
CA PRO A 102 -8.90 23.41 -9.41
C PRO A 102 -10.42 23.34 -9.56
N THR A 103 -10.90 22.52 -10.49
CA THR A 103 -12.33 22.28 -10.75
C THR A 103 -12.91 21.10 -10.00
N SER A 104 -12.08 20.34 -9.25
CA SER A 104 -12.52 19.18 -8.47
C SER A 104 -13.24 19.60 -7.20
N ASP A 105 -14.18 18.77 -6.72
CA ASP A 105 -14.80 18.93 -5.39
C ASP A 105 -13.83 18.60 -4.21
N GLY A 106 -12.65 18.09 -4.52
CA GLY A 106 -11.61 17.73 -3.54
C GLY A 106 -11.91 16.47 -2.72
N ILE A 107 -12.98 15.75 -2.98
CA ILE A 107 -13.36 14.54 -2.26
C ILE A 107 -12.90 13.30 -3.02
N TRP A 108 -12.02 12.52 -2.40
CA TRP A 108 -11.42 11.29 -2.97
C TRP A 108 -11.40 10.18 -1.94
N VAL A 109 -11.42 8.95 -2.39
CA VAL A 109 -11.26 7.75 -1.53
C VAL A 109 -9.93 7.10 -1.88
N LEU A 110 -9.03 7.04 -0.89
CA LEU A 110 -7.88 6.14 -0.93
C LEU A 110 -8.39 4.72 -0.72
N ASP A 111 -8.06 3.80 -1.59
CA ASP A 111 -8.38 2.39 -1.45
C ASP A 111 -7.15 1.52 -1.65
N ILE A 112 -6.89 0.62 -0.71
CA ILE A 112 -5.84 -0.40 -0.78
C ILE A 112 -6.55 -1.75 -0.76
N ASP A 113 -6.75 -2.33 -1.96
CA ASP A 113 -7.55 -3.53 -2.14
C ASP A 113 -6.77 -4.82 -1.83
N TYR A 114 -6.17 -4.87 -0.64
CA TYR A 114 -5.48 -6.03 -0.10
C TYR A 114 -5.75 -6.16 1.40
N PRO A 115 -6.82 -6.86 1.80
CA PRO A 115 -7.35 -6.91 3.17
C PRO A 115 -6.39 -7.47 4.22
N VAL A 116 -5.42 -8.28 3.83
CA VAL A 116 -4.51 -9.01 4.75
C VAL A 116 -3.32 -8.19 5.25
N LEU A 117 -3.21 -6.91 4.88
CA LEU A 117 -2.20 -6.02 5.44
C LEU A 117 -2.42 -5.83 6.93
N ASN A 118 -1.35 -5.96 7.72
CA ASN A 118 -1.48 -5.92 9.17
C ASN A 118 -1.70 -4.50 9.70
N ARG A 119 -0.90 -3.53 9.26
CA ARG A 119 -0.98 -2.14 9.69
C ARG A 119 -0.59 -1.19 8.57
N VAL A 120 -1.43 -0.22 8.30
CA VAL A 120 -1.20 0.88 7.36
C VAL A 120 -1.58 2.17 8.04
N GLU A 121 -0.61 3.02 8.29
CA GLU A 121 -0.84 4.37 8.79
C GLU A 121 -0.85 5.32 7.60
N VAL A 122 -1.88 6.14 7.53
CA VAL A 122 -2.12 7.08 6.42
C VAL A 122 -2.04 8.49 6.96
N TYR A 123 -1.24 9.34 6.30
CA TYR A 123 -1.10 10.74 6.63
C TYR A 123 -1.24 11.59 5.36
N LEU A 124 -2.20 12.50 5.36
CA LEU A 124 -2.33 13.53 4.32
C LEU A 124 -1.62 14.79 4.82
N THR A 125 -0.62 15.25 4.10
CA THR A 125 0.22 16.37 4.53
C THR A 125 0.24 17.49 3.49
N THR A 126 0.35 18.73 3.94
CA THR A 126 0.51 19.90 3.06
C THR A 126 1.27 20.99 3.81
N GLY A 127 2.22 21.66 3.15
CA GLY A 127 3.01 22.73 3.75
C GLY A 127 3.80 22.29 5.01
N GLY A 128 4.17 21.00 5.10
CA GLY A 128 4.88 20.45 6.26
C GLY A 128 3.99 20.06 7.45
N TYR A 129 2.68 20.12 7.33
CA TYR A 129 1.74 19.79 8.41
C TYR A 129 0.85 18.61 8.01
N VAL A 130 0.55 17.73 8.99
CA VAL A 130 -0.43 16.65 8.83
C VAL A 130 -1.83 17.26 8.94
N THR A 131 -2.64 17.13 7.90
CA THR A 131 -4.03 17.63 7.85
C THR A 131 -5.04 16.55 8.15
N GLN A 132 -4.72 15.30 7.85
CA GLN A 132 -5.57 14.14 8.12
C GLN A 132 -4.69 12.94 8.41
N GLN A 133 -5.09 12.10 9.38
CA GLN A 133 -4.42 10.85 9.69
C GLN A 133 -5.45 9.75 10.00
N ALA A 134 -5.07 8.51 9.67
CA ALA A 134 -5.85 7.32 10.01
C ALA A 134 -4.92 6.11 10.12
N THR A 135 -5.34 5.11 10.91
CA THR A 135 -4.71 3.80 10.93
C THR A 135 -5.68 2.79 10.35
N LEU A 136 -5.20 1.96 9.44
CA LEU A 136 -5.90 0.89 8.75
C LEU A 136 -5.17 -0.42 8.97
N GLY A 137 -5.79 -1.54 8.64
CA GLY A 137 -5.16 -2.86 8.72
C GLY A 137 -6.09 -3.90 9.33
N ASN A 138 -5.69 -5.17 9.21
CA ASN A 138 -6.48 -6.30 9.72
C ASN A 138 -6.26 -6.56 11.23
N LEU A 139 -5.31 -5.86 11.86
CA LEU A 139 -5.12 -5.90 13.32
C LEU A 139 -6.13 -5.01 14.07
N GLN A 140 -6.92 -4.22 13.34
CA GLN A 140 -7.98 -3.40 13.92
C GLN A 140 -9.34 -4.05 13.77
N ALA A 141 -10.21 -3.88 14.78
CA ALA A 141 -11.60 -4.28 14.69
C ALA A 141 -12.31 -3.58 13.53
N PHE A 142 -13.21 -4.27 12.87
CA PHE A 142 -13.91 -3.74 11.69
C PHE A 142 -14.72 -2.48 12.00
N SER A 143 -15.27 -2.38 13.21
CA SER A 143 -16.01 -1.20 13.71
C SER A 143 -15.17 0.07 13.78
N GLN A 144 -13.83 -0.06 13.91
CA GLN A 144 -12.90 1.07 14.00
C GLN A 144 -12.42 1.57 12.62
N ARG A 145 -12.82 0.90 11.53
CA ARG A 145 -12.43 1.32 10.18
C ARG A 145 -13.14 2.62 9.78
N PRO A 146 -12.42 3.59 9.19
CA PRO A 146 -13.01 4.85 8.74
C PRO A 146 -14.13 4.66 7.70
N LEU A 147 -13.96 3.70 6.80
CA LEU A 147 -14.99 3.24 5.87
C LEU A 147 -15.24 1.75 6.08
N ARG A 148 -16.52 1.37 6.18
CA ARG A 148 -16.93 -0.02 6.38
C ARG A 148 -16.80 -0.80 5.07
N SER A 149 -15.58 -1.15 4.74
CA SER A 149 -15.23 -1.92 3.54
C SER A 149 -14.35 -3.11 3.89
N ARG A 150 -14.40 -4.14 3.03
CA ARG A 150 -13.47 -5.27 3.10
C ARG A 150 -12.01 -4.84 2.83
N SER A 151 -11.81 -3.85 1.96
CA SER A 151 -10.50 -3.23 1.68
C SER A 151 -10.14 -2.17 2.73
N HIS A 152 -8.89 -1.72 2.72
CA HIS A 152 -8.45 -0.61 3.57
C HIS A 152 -8.72 0.71 2.87
N ALA A 153 -9.83 1.36 3.21
CA ALA A 153 -10.28 2.57 2.56
C ALA A 153 -10.39 3.76 3.51
N LEU A 154 -10.07 4.96 2.99
CA LEU A 154 -10.14 6.23 3.72
C LEU A 154 -10.64 7.33 2.81
N ALA A 155 -11.66 8.07 3.25
CA ALA A 155 -12.07 9.29 2.56
C ALA A 155 -11.07 10.41 2.84
N LEU A 156 -10.58 11.04 1.78
CA LEU A 156 -9.65 12.16 1.81
C LEU A 156 -10.39 13.44 1.41
N GLN A 157 -10.09 14.54 2.12
CA GLN A 157 -10.57 15.86 1.78
C GLN A 157 -9.38 16.77 1.44
N MET A 158 -9.32 17.24 0.22
CA MET A 158 -8.25 18.07 -0.29
C MET A 158 -8.82 19.39 -0.84
N GLN A 159 -8.12 20.49 -0.59
CA GLN A 159 -8.46 21.78 -1.21
C GLN A 159 -8.05 21.73 -2.69
N PRO A 160 -8.96 22.08 -3.63
CA PRO A 160 -8.64 22.14 -5.05
C PRO A 160 -7.47 23.07 -5.35
N GLY A 161 -6.59 22.66 -6.28
CA GLY A 161 -5.40 23.43 -6.68
C GLY A 161 -4.25 23.40 -5.67
N ARG A 162 -4.39 22.73 -4.52
CA ARG A 162 -3.35 22.66 -3.50
C ARG A 162 -2.57 21.35 -3.59
N HIS A 163 -1.26 21.42 -3.37
CA HIS A 163 -0.37 20.26 -3.32
C HIS A 163 -0.45 19.56 -1.97
N TYR A 164 -0.52 18.24 -2.00
CA TYR A 164 -0.46 17.36 -0.85
C TYR A 164 0.55 16.24 -1.09
N ASP A 165 1.20 15.80 -0.02
CA ASP A 165 1.89 14.51 0.02
C ASP A 165 1.04 13.54 0.85
N LEU A 166 0.61 12.46 0.23
CA LEU A 166 0.00 11.34 0.91
C LEU A 166 1.12 10.37 1.32
N LEU A 167 1.34 10.25 2.63
CA LEU A 167 2.34 9.37 3.21
C LEU A 167 1.65 8.14 3.79
N LEU A 168 2.14 6.97 3.44
CA LEU A 168 1.65 5.69 3.94
C LEU A 168 2.81 4.96 4.62
N ARG A 169 2.64 4.59 5.90
CA ARG A 169 3.56 3.70 6.59
C ARG A 169 2.95 2.32 6.67
N VAL A 170 3.62 1.33 6.09
CA VAL A 170 3.08 -0.02 5.97
C VAL A 170 3.97 -1.00 6.72
N GLU A 171 3.35 -1.80 7.57
CA GLU A 171 3.96 -2.94 8.24
C GLU A 171 3.08 -4.18 8.02
N THR A 172 3.69 -5.27 7.56
CA THR A 172 2.97 -6.54 7.39
C THR A 172 3.93 -7.72 7.58
N ARG A 173 3.39 -8.84 8.08
CA ARG A 173 4.14 -10.09 8.23
C ARG A 173 4.15 -10.92 6.96
N GLY A 174 3.16 -10.74 6.11
CA GLY A 174 3.01 -11.41 4.82
C GLY A 174 3.65 -10.62 3.67
N ALA A 175 3.27 -10.96 2.43
CA ALA A 175 3.65 -10.21 1.25
C ALA A 175 3.05 -8.79 1.30
N MET A 176 3.88 -7.79 1.06
CA MET A 176 3.47 -6.40 0.99
C MET A 176 2.96 -6.10 -0.42
N VAL A 177 1.68 -6.39 -0.64
CA VAL A 177 0.96 -6.12 -1.89
C VAL A 177 0.07 -4.90 -1.67
N LEU A 178 0.24 -3.88 -2.50
CA LEU A 178 -0.31 -2.55 -2.29
C LEU A 178 -0.99 -2.03 -3.57
N PRO A 179 -2.14 -2.61 -3.98
CA PRO A 179 -2.94 -2.11 -5.09
C PRO A 179 -3.66 -0.82 -4.63
N ILE A 180 -2.95 0.29 -4.72
CA ILE A 180 -3.42 1.59 -4.20
C ILE A 180 -4.07 2.38 -5.33
N THR A 181 -5.30 2.82 -5.10
CA THR A 181 -6.03 3.70 -6.00
C THR A 181 -6.59 4.91 -5.26
N LEU A 182 -6.72 6.02 -5.97
CA LEU A 182 -7.49 7.18 -5.55
C LEU A 182 -8.71 7.29 -6.46
N SER A 183 -9.90 7.19 -5.87
CA SER A 183 -11.15 7.10 -6.63
C SER A 183 -12.17 8.12 -6.14
N LYS A 184 -13.07 8.56 -7.03
CA LYS A 184 -14.28 9.28 -6.62
C LYS A 184 -15.18 8.34 -5.81
N PRO A 185 -15.87 8.83 -4.78
CA PRO A 185 -16.72 7.99 -3.93
C PRO A 185 -17.71 7.11 -4.70
N THR A 186 -18.35 7.66 -5.73
CA THR A 186 -19.31 6.93 -6.58
C THR A 186 -18.66 5.78 -7.35
N ALA A 187 -17.48 6.01 -7.92
CA ALA A 187 -16.73 4.99 -8.66
C ALA A 187 -16.20 3.89 -7.73
N TRP A 188 -15.69 4.29 -6.55
CA TRP A 188 -15.25 3.35 -5.51
C TRP A 188 -16.40 2.45 -5.04
N HIS A 189 -17.58 3.03 -4.73
CA HIS A 189 -18.76 2.24 -4.33
C HIS A 189 -19.18 1.25 -5.40
N LYS A 190 -19.23 1.67 -6.67
CA LYS A 190 -19.57 0.78 -7.78
C LYS A 190 -18.60 -0.39 -7.85
N THR A 191 -17.29 -0.12 -7.84
CA THR A 191 -16.25 -1.15 -7.89
C THR A 191 -16.32 -2.10 -6.69
N ALA A 192 -16.61 -1.57 -5.49
CA ALA A 192 -16.76 -2.37 -4.27
C ALA A 192 -17.96 -3.33 -4.38
N ILE A 193 -19.10 -2.85 -4.88
CA ILE A 193 -20.32 -3.67 -5.08
C ILE A 193 -20.06 -4.77 -6.10
N ASP A 194 -19.46 -4.45 -7.27
CA ASP A 194 -19.17 -5.42 -8.33
C ASP A 194 -18.25 -6.55 -7.82
N LYS A 195 -17.22 -6.20 -7.06
CA LYS A 195 -16.31 -7.17 -6.44
C LYS A 195 -17.01 -8.02 -5.37
N GLN A 196 -17.84 -7.42 -4.52
CA GLN A 196 -18.60 -8.16 -3.51
C GLN A 196 -19.62 -9.12 -4.12
N MET A 197 -20.28 -8.74 -5.21
CA MET A 197 -21.20 -9.62 -5.93
C MET A 197 -20.48 -10.88 -6.46
N LEU A 198 -19.31 -10.70 -7.10
CA LEU A 198 -18.52 -11.83 -7.58
C LEU A 198 -18.07 -12.74 -6.45
N GLN A 199 -17.59 -12.19 -5.34
CA GLN A 199 -17.18 -12.96 -4.18
C GLN A 199 -18.35 -13.66 -3.50
N GLY A 200 -19.53 -13.04 -3.48
CA GLY A 200 -20.77 -13.65 -3.00
C GLY A 200 -21.17 -14.88 -3.81
N ILE A 201 -21.09 -14.80 -5.15
CA ILE A 201 -21.35 -15.93 -6.06
C ILE A 201 -20.35 -17.07 -5.79
N GLN A 202 -19.05 -16.78 -5.69
CA GLN A 202 -18.03 -17.79 -5.39
C GLN A 202 -18.26 -18.46 -4.03
N THR A 203 -18.57 -17.68 -3.00
CA THR A 203 -18.89 -18.18 -1.65
C THR A 203 -20.14 -19.04 -1.66
N GLY A 204 -21.19 -18.61 -2.34
CA GLY A 204 -22.42 -19.39 -2.49
C GLY A 204 -22.20 -20.72 -3.19
N LEU A 205 -21.43 -20.74 -4.27
CA LEU A 205 -21.08 -21.99 -4.98
C LEU A 205 -20.30 -22.94 -4.08
N ALA A 206 -19.29 -22.42 -3.34
CA ALA A 206 -18.52 -23.23 -2.41
C ALA A 206 -19.40 -23.82 -1.28
N LEU A 207 -20.35 -23.04 -0.74
CA LEU A 207 -21.31 -23.53 0.24
C LEU A 207 -22.22 -24.62 -0.32
N CYS A 208 -22.71 -24.49 -1.56
CA CYS A 208 -23.50 -25.53 -2.21
C CYS A 208 -22.70 -26.83 -2.37
N LEU A 209 -21.43 -26.73 -2.78
CA LEU A 209 -20.55 -27.90 -2.89
C LEU A 209 -20.25 -28.55 -1.53
N LEU A 210 -20.08 -27.74 -0.49
CA LEU A 210 -19.88 -28.21 0.89
C LEU A 210 -21.10 -29.01 1.36
N ILE A 211 -22.31 -28.44 1.23
CA ILE A 211 -23.56 -29.09 1.61
C ILE A 211 -23.75 -30.39 0.83
N TYR A 212 -23.50 -30.37 -0.47
CA TYR A 212 -23.53 -31.56 -1.32
C TYR A 212 -22.57 -32.64 -0.82
N SER A 213 -21.31 -32.30 -0.54
CA SER A 213 -20.31 -33.26 -0.05
C SER A 213 -20.71 -33.86 1.29
N LEU A 214 -21.23 -33.04 2.22
CA LEU A 214 -21.73 -33.53 3.50
C LEU A 214 -22.95 -34.46 3.35
N ALA A 215 -23.90 -34.11 2.47
CA ALA A 215 -25.07 -34.95 2.18
C ALA A 215 -24.65 -36.33 1.59
N GLN A 216 -23.69 -36.35 0.67
CA GLN A 216 -23.15 -37.60 0.09
C GLN A 216 -22.42 -38.43 1.17
N TRP A 217 -21.63 -37.79 2.04
CA TRP A 217 -20.99 -38.49 3.14
C TRP A 217 -22.02 -39.16 4.09
N ILE A 218 -23.10 -38.46 4.42
CA ILE A 218 -24.17 -39.01 5.28
C ILE A 218 -24.83 -40.22 4.63
N ASN A 219 -25.12 -40.14 3.30
CA ASN A 219 -25.81 -41.19 2.57
C ASN A 219 -24.94 -42.39 2.25
N LEU A 220 -23.72 -42.19 1.74
CA LEU A 220 -22.84 -43.24 1.22
C LEU A 220 -21.82 -43.70 2.26
N ARG A 221 -21.57 -42.93 3.33
CA ARG A 221 -20.58 -43.19 4.37
C ARG A 221 -19.15 -43.40 3.84
N GLU A 222 -18.87 -42.89 2.65
CA GLU A 222 -17.52 -42.95 2.06
C GLU A 222 -16.66 -41.78 2.57
N ALA A 223 -15.42 -42.11 3.02
CA ALA A 223 -14.46 -41.16 3.57
C ALA A 223 -14.07 -40.07 2.57
N LEU A 224 -14.14 -40.34 1.26
CA LEU A 224 -13.82 -39.40 0.21
C LEU A 224 -14.66 -38.10 0.32
N PHE A 225 -15.95 -38.20 0.60
CA PHE A 225 -16.83 -37.04 0.68
C PHE A 225 -16.54 -36.16 1.90
N ILE A 226 -16.15 -36.71 3.04
CA ILE A 226 -15.76 -35.89 4.19
C ILE A 226 -14.40 -35.21 3.95
N GLN A 227 -13.48 -35.84 3.21
CA GLN A 227 -12.23 -35.20 2.80
C GLN A 227 -12.50 -34.01 1.88
N TYR A 228 -13.40 -34.15 0.89
CA TYR A 228 -13.83 -33.03 0.07
C TYR A 228 -14.50 -31.92 0.89
N ALA A 229 -15.35 -32.25 1.84
CA ALA A 229 -15.97 -31.27 2.71
C ALA A 229 -14.94 -30.47 3.53
N LEU A 230 -13.91 -31.13 4.06
CA LEU A 230 -12.81 -30.48 4.77
C LEU A 230 -11.99 -29.59 3.85
N LEU A 231 -11.64 -30.06 2.66
CA LEU A 231 -10.91 -29.27 1.65
C LEU A 231 -11.70 -28.02 1.24
N ILE A 232 -13.00 -28.15 0.99
CA ILE A 232 -13.86 -27.00 0.62
C ILE A 232 -13.96 -26.03 1.80
N THR A 233 -14.08 -26.52 3.02
CA THR A 233 -14.13 -25.69 4.23
C THR A 233 -12.83 -24.89 4.40
N GLY A 234 -11.68 -25.54 4.25
CA GLY A 234 -10.37 -24.86 4.30
C GLY A 234 -10.22 -23.82 3.20
N SER A 235 -10.60 -24.17 1.97
CA SER A 235 -10.56 -23.24 0.83
C SER A 235 -11.48 -22.04 1.02
N LEU A 236 -12.67 -22.26 1.57
CA LEU A 236 -13.65 -21.22 1.87
C LEU A 236 -13.11 -20.28 2.97
N LEU A 237 -12.59 -20.83 4.06
CA LEU A 237 -12.00 -20.04 5.15
C LEU A 237 -10.81 -19.21 4.67
N PHE A 238 -9.93 -19.79 3.85
CA PHE A 238 -8.82 -19.07 3.24
C PHE A 238 -9.30 -17.93 2.33
N SER A 239 -10.31 -18.18 1.48
CA SER A 239 -10.89 -17.18 0.61
C SER A 239 -11.52 -16.03 1.39
N MET A 240 -12.27 -16.35 2.46
CA MET A 240 -12.87 -15.34 3.34
C MET A 240 -11.82 -14.45 4.01
N HIS A 241 -10.68 -15.02 4.44
CA HIS A 241 -9.56 -14.27 4.96
C HIS A 241 -8.92 -13.40 3.86
N LEU A 242 -8.55 -14.00 2.72
CA LEU A 242 -7.82 -13.30 1.65
C LEU A 242 -8.62 -12.12 1.07
N PHE A 243 -9.93 -12.30 0.94
CA PHE A 243 -10.83 -11.27 0.38
C PHE A 243 -11.42 -10.33 1.44
N GLY A 244 -11.11 -10.53 2.73
CA GLY A 244 -11.58 -9.68 3.82
C GLY A 244 -13.07 -9.83 4.14
N LEU A 245 -13.74 -10.85 3.60
CA LEU A 245 -15.15 -11.13 3.88
C LEU A 245 -15.35 -11.62 5.31
N GLY A 246 -14.40 -12.40 5.82
CA GLY A 246 -14.43 -12.88 7.19
C GLY A 246 -14.46 -11.73 8.19
N THR A 247 -13.54 -10.78 8.04
CA THR A 247 -13.49 -9.57 8.88
C THR A 247 -14.76 -8.70 8.72
N GLN A 248 -15.33 -8.65 7.53
CA GLN A 248 -16.52 -7.83 7.27
C GLN A 248 -17.80 -8.43 7.83
N TYR A 249 -17.98 -9.77 7.86
CA TYR A 249 -19.25 -10.41 8.13
C TYR A 249 -19.25 -11.41 9.28
N LEU A 250 -18.13 -12.13 9.54
CA LEU A 250 -18.10 -13.25 10.48
C LEU A 250 -17.42 -12.92 11.81
N TRP A 251 -16.21 -12.32 11.78
CA TRP A 251 -15.42 -12.04 12.98
C TRP A 251 -14.98 -10.58 13.09
N GLN A 252 -15.95 -9.68 12.93
CA GLN A 252 -15.73 -8.22 12.85
C GLN A 252 -14.92 -7.64 14.02
N GLU A 253 -15.19 -8.13 15.23
CA GLU A 253 -14.59 -7.62 16.48
C GLU A 253 -13.44 -8.49 17.00
N TYR A 254 -13.03 -9.52 16.23
CA TYR A 254 -12.03 -10.49 16.66
C TYR A 254 -10.82 -10.53 15.71
N PRO A 255 -9.91 -9.52 15.74
CA PRO A 255 -8.71 -9.49 14.89
C PRO A 255 -7.81 -10.71 15.06
N TRP A 256 -7.85 -11.35 16.23
CA TRP A 256 -7.12 -12.59 16.47
C TRP A 256 -7.50 -13.69 15.47
N PHE A 257 -8.79 -13.83 15.18
CA PHE A 257 -9.27 -14.86 14.24
C PHE A 257 -8.75 -14.56 12.82
N GLU A 258 -8.72 -13.30 12.43
CA GLU A 258 -8.18 -12.86 11.14
C GLU A 258 -6.71 -13.24 10.97
N VAL A 259 -5.88 -13.05 12.00
CA VAL A 259 -4.45 -13.39 11.96
C VAL A 259 -4.21 -14.90 11.83
N HIS A 260 -5.10 -15.74 12.38
CA HIS A 260 -4.92 -17.19 12.42
C HIS A 260 -5.73 -17.93 11.32
N ALA A 261 -6.61 -17.23 10.60
CA ALA A 261 -7.52 -17.84 9.63
C ALA A 261 -6.80 -18.62 8.51
N ALA A 262 -5.68 -18.11 8.00
CA ALA A 262 -4.88 -18.81 7.01
C ALA A 262 -4.28 -20.11 7.53
N GLY A 263 -3.80 -20.11 8.79
CA GLY A 263 -3.27 -21.33 9.43
C GLY A 263 -4.37 -22.37 9.70
N LEU A 264 -5.53 -21.93 10.18
CA LEU A 264 -6.69 -22.81 10.37
C LEU A 264 -7.19 -23.38 9.04
N ALA A 265 -7.21 -22.59 7.98
CA ALA A 265 -7.56 -23.05 6.64
C ALA A 265 -6.60 -24.15 6.13
N ALA A 266 -5.30 -23.98 6.34
CA ALA A 266 -4.31 -25.00 5.98
C ALA A 266 -4.52 -26.31 6.76
N LEU A 267 -4.80 -26.23 8.07
CA LEU A 267 -5.06 -27.41 8.90
C LEU A 267 -6.33 -28.19 8.50
N THR A 268 -7.33 -27.52 7.94
CA THR A 268 -8.57 -28.19 7.50
C THR A 268 -8.46 -28.77 6.09
N ALA A 269 -7.48 -28.32 5.29
CA ALA A 269 -7.25 -28.76 3.91
C ALA A 269 -6.25 -29.94 3.81
N THR A 270 -5.55 -30.27 4.90
CA THR A 270 -4.58 -31.40 4.99
C THR A 270 -5.17 -32.60 5.67
#